data_6197f396425cb4fffba4e7db9cb2576a
#
_entry.id   6197f396425cb4fffba4e7db9cb2576a
#
_cell.length_a   1.000
_cell.length_b   1.000
_cell.length_c   1.000
_cell.angle_alpha   90.00
_cell.angle_beta   90.00
_cell.angle_gamma   90.00
#
_symmetry.space_group_name_H-M   'P 1'
#
loop_
_entity.id
_entity.type
_entity.pdbx_description
1 polymer ?
#
loop_
_entity_poly.entity_id
_entity_poly.type
_entity_poly.pdbx_seq_one_letter_code
_entity_poly.pdbx_strand_id
1 'polypeptide(L)'
;MKFLDHLCAWLLVALGCIHTFVMLTVYHHASAGALWFFSAGMFQILAGLVNAVRANSGRGTALFRFTAIFANCAVIAVGLMAMYLYIGALWRNPQVPAVFVLGVAELLFTLRGR
;
A
#
# COMPACT_ATOMS: atom_id res chain seq x y z
N MET A 1 3.07 -16.68 -11.34
CA MET A 1 3.41 -15.89 -10.14
C MET A 1 3.84 -14.46 -10.46
N LYS A 2 4.69 -14.20 -11.46
CA LYS A 2 5.10 -12.82 -11.84
C LYS A 2 3.92 -11.90 -12.19
N PHE A 3 2.91 -12.42 -12.87
CA PHE A 3 1.71 -11.64 -13.21
C PHE A 3 0.95 -11.16 -11.97
N LEU A 4 0.73 -12.06 -10.99
CA LEU A 4 0.03 -11.70 -9.75
C LEU A 4 0.83 -10.69 -8.91
N ASP A 5 2.14 -10.83 -8.87
CA ASP A 5 3.05 -9.90 -8.21
C ASP A 5 2.92 -8.49 -8.82
N HIS A 6 3.00 -8.35 -10.15
CA HIS A 6 2.78 -7.07 -10.83
C HIS A 6 1.36 -6.52 -10.60
N LEU A 7 0.36 -7.39 -10.66
CA LEU A 7 -1.03 -6.99 -10.45
C LEU A 7 -1.24 -6.40 -9.05
N CYS A 8 -0.73 -7.07 -8.01
CA CYS A 8 -0.83 -6.58 -6.63
C CYS A 8 -0.12 -5.24 -6.45
N ALA A 9 1.10 -5.09 -7.01
CA ALA A 9 1.84 -3.83 -6.96
C ALA A 9 1.07 -2.67 -7.60
N TRP A 10 0.50 -2.87 -8.79
CA TRP A 10 -0.28 -1.83 -9.47
C TRP A 10 -1.64 -1.57 -8.83
N LEU A 11 -2.27 -2.58 -8.23
CA LEU A 11 -3.49 -2.37 -7.43
C LEU A 11 -3.20 -1.50 -6.20
N LEU A 12 -2.04 -1.67 -5.56
CA LEU A 12 -1.64 -0.83 -4.45
C LEU A 12 -1.42 0.63 -4.89
N VAL A 13 -0.80 0.86 -6.05
CA VAL A 13 -0.68 2.19 -6.67
C VAL A 13 -2.06 2.78 -6.95
N ALA A 14 -2.95 2.02 -7.59
CA ALA A 14 -4.29 2.48 -7.93
C ALA A 14 -5.11 2.86 -6.69
N LEU A 15 -5.07 2.04 -5.63
CA LEU A 15 -5.71 2.35 -4.36
C LEU A 15 -5.15 3.62 -3.72
N GLY A 16 -3.84 3.83 -3.77
CA GLY A 16 -3.22 5.06 -3.29
C GLY A 16 -3.66 6.29 -4.08
N CYS A 17 -3.77 6.19 -5.41
CA CYS A 17 -4.29 7.26 -6.25
C CYS A 17 -5.74 7.58 -5.92
N ILE A 18 -6.60 6.56 -5.78
CA ILE A 18 -8.01 6.73 -5.40
C ILE A 18 -8.10 7.38 -4.02
N HIS A 19 -7.30 6.91 -3.07
CA HIS A 19 -7.27 7.46 -1.71
C HIS A 19 -6.90 8.94 -1.70
N THR A 20 -5.85 9.32 -2.45
CA THR A 20 -5.42 10.71 -2.59
C THR A 20 -6.50 11.55 -3.29
N PHE A 21 -7.15 11.02 -4.34
CA PHE A 21 -8.21 11.73 -5.05
C PHE A 21 -9.45 11.95 -4.15
N VAL A 22 -9.87 10.93 -3.40
CA VAL A 22 -10.97 11.04 -2.43
C VAL A 22 -10.67 12.12 -1.40
N MET A 23 -9.42 12.23 -0.92
CA MET A 23 -9.01 13.30 -0.01
C MET A 23 -9.31 14.69 -0.61
N LEU A 24 -8.96 14.92 -1.87
CA LEU A 24 -9.18 16.21 -2.55
C LEU A 24 -10.68 16.57 -2.69
N THR A 25 -11.56 15.56 -2.73
CA THR A 25 -13.01 15.77 -2.83
C THR A 25 -13.71 15.94 -1.49
N VAL A 26 -13.17 15.34 -0.44
CA VAL A 26 -13.80 15.32 0.90
C VAL A 26 -13.31 16.48 1.76
N TYR A 27 -12.03 16.84 1.67
CA TYR A 27 -11.44 17.87 2.49
C TYR A 27 -11.29 19.18 1.71
N HIS A 28 -12.11 20.17 2.02
CA HIS A 28 -12.08 21.49 1.38
C HIS A 28 -11.06 22.46 1.98
N HIS A 29 -10.47 22.11 3.12
CA HIS A 29 -9.50 22.93 3.84
C HIS A 29 -8.32 22.08 4.34
N ALA A 30 -7.15 22.71 4.45
CA ALA A 30 -5.99 22.09 5.08
C ALA A 30 -6.30 21.79 6.55
N SER A 31 -6.21 20.51 6.91
CA SER A 31 -6.45 20.01 8.26
C SER A 31 -5.52 18.84 8.56
N ALA A 32 -5.35 18.50 9.83
CA ALA A 32 -4.57 17.32 10.20
C ALA A 32 -5.14 16.03 9.57
N GLY A 33 -6.47 15.91 9.49
CA GLY A 33 -7.13 14.78 8.83
C GLY A 33 -6.84 14.73 7.32
N ALA A 34 -6.88 15.89 6.63
CA ALA A 34 -6.54 15.97 5.21
C ALA A 34 -5.10 15.57 4.94
N LEU A 35 -4.16 16.08 5.76
CA LEU A 35 -2.74 15.74 5.64
C LEU A 35 -2.49 14.25 5.87
N TRP A 36 -3.13 13.68 6.90
CA TRP A 36 -3.03 12.26 7.20
C TRP A 36 -3.53 11.39 6.04
N PHE A 37 -4.68 11.75 5.48
CA PHE A 37 -5.31 11.03 4.38
C PHE A 37 -4.47 11.11 3.10
N PHE A 38 -3.94 12.29 2.78
CA PHE A 38 -3.00 12.50 1.67
C PHE A 38 -1.72 11.67 1.84
N SER A 39 -1.11 11.72 3.03
CA SER A 39 0.13 10.99 3.32
C SER A 39 -0.06 9.47 3.20
N ALA A 40 -1.20 8.95 3.64
CA ALA A 40 -1.53 7.53 3.50
C ALA A 40 -1.65 7.11 2.02
N GLY A 41 -2.29 7.93 1.18
CA GLY A 41 -2.37 7.69 -0.26
C GLY A 41 -1.01 7.72 -0.94
N MET A 42 -0.19 8.73 -0.66
CA MET A 42 1.17 8.84 -1.20
C MET A 42 2.05 7.67 -0.77
N PHE A 43 1.94 7.24 0.48
CA PHE A 43 2.66 6.09 0.98
C PHE A 43 2.28 4.79 0.26
N GLN A 44 1.00 4.56 -0.02
CA GLN A 44 0.53 3.42 -0.80
C GLN A 44 1.08 3.44 -2.23
N ILE A 45 1.08 4.62 -2.89
CA ILE A 45 1.67 4.80 -4.23
C ILE A 45 3.15 4.43 -4.20
N LEU A 46 3.92 4.98 -3.26
CA LEU A 46 5.35 4.71 -3.16
C LEU A 46 5.64 3.23 -2.89
N ALA A 47 4.91 2.61 -1.98
CA ALA A 47 5.05 1.18 -1.70
C ALA A 47 4.72 0.32 -2.92
N GLY A 48 3.66 0.65 -3.64
CA GLY A 48 3.28 -0.03 -4.88
C GLY A 48 4.33 0.12 -5.97
N LEU A 49 4.91 1.31 -6.16
CA LEU A 49 5.98 1.55 -7.13
C LEU A 49 7.26 0.78 -6.78
N VAL A 50 7.66 0.74 -5.51
CA VAL A 50 8.80 -0.07 -5.05
C VAL A 50 8.58 -1.54 -5.40
N ASN A 51 7.39 -2.07 -5.18
CA ASN A 51 7.06 -3.45 -5.52
C ASN A 51 7.00 -3.67 -7.05
N ALA A 52 6.46 -2.74 -7.83
CA ALA A 52 6.44 -2.82 -9.29
C ALA A 52 7.86 -2.85 -9.87
N VAL A 53 8.77 -2.01 -9.36
CA VAL A 53 10.19 -2.04 -9.76
C VAL A 53 10.84 -3.35 -9.34
N ARG A 54 10.57 -3.85 -8.13
CA ARG A 54 11.08 -5.16 -7.67
C ARG A 54 10.63 -6.29 -8.59
N ALA A 55 9.35 -6.34 -8.93
CA ALA A 55 8.79 -7.37 -9.79
C ALA A 55 9.39 -7.37 -11.20
N ASN A 56 9.78 -6.19 -11.71
CA ASN A 56 10.43 -6.03 -13.02
C ASN A 56 11.94 -6.34 -12.99
N SER A 57 12.63 -5.93 -11.92
CA SER A 57 14.11 -5.96 -11.88
C SER A 57 14.70 -7.35 -11.57
N GLY A 58 13.89 -8.34 -11.22
CA GLY A 58 14.38 -9.68 -10.86
C GLY A 58 15.17 -9.66 -9.53
N ARG A 59 16.41 -10.17 -9.54
CA ARG A 59 17.29 -10.15 -8.36
C ARG A 59 17.86 -8.76 -8.14
N GLY A 60 17.15 -7.92 -7.38
CA GLY A 60 17.65 -6.62 -6.93
C GLY A 60 18.78 -6.76 -5.88
N THR A 61 19.43 -5.64 -5.59
CA THR A 61 20.42 -5.57 -4.50
C THR A 61 19.80 -5.93 -3.15
N ALA A 62 20.62 -6.35 -2.19
CA ALA A 62 20.16 -6.61 -0.82
C ALA A 62 19.45 -5.38 -0.20
N LEU A 63 19.97 -4.18 -0.47
CA LEU A 63 19.38 -2.93 -0.02
C LEU A 63 17.97 -2.74 -0.61
N PHE A 64 17.79 -2.98 -1.91
CA PHE A 64 16.49 -2.83 -2.55
C PHE A 64 15.46 -3.82 -2.00
N ARG A 65 15.88 -5.07 -1.77
CA ARG A 65 15.03 -6.08 -1.14
C ARG A 65 14.64 -5.69 0.28
N PHE A 66 15.57 -5.17 1.06
CA PHE A 66 15.29 -4.65 2.40
C PHE A 66 14.27 -3.51 2.35
N THR A 67 14.43 -2.56 1.41
CA THR A 67 13.49 -1.45 1.21
C THR A 67 12.08 -1.96 0.88
N ALA A 68 11.96 -2.96 0.01
CA ALA A 68 10.66 -3.55 -0.32
C ALA A 68 10.01 -4.26 0.90
N ILE A 69 10.79 -5.02 1.66
CA ILE A 69 10.32 -5.67 2.91
C ILE A 69 9.83 -4.59 3.90
N PHE A 70 10.64 -3.56 4.13
CA PHE A 70 10.29 -2.47 5.04
C PHE A 70 9.01 -1.75 4.61
N ALA A 71 8.88 -1.41 3.31
CA ALA A 71 7.69 -0.77 2.77
C ALA A 71 6.44 -1.63 2.98
N ASN A 72 6.52 -2.93 2.69
CA ASN A 72 5.40 -3.85 2.86
C ASN A 72 5.02 -4.05 4.34
N CYS A 73 6.00 -4.17 5.24
CA CYS A 73 5.74 -4.22 6.68
C CYS A 73 5.04 -2.95 7.17
N ALA A 74 5.45 -1.78 6.67
CA ALA A 74 4.81 -0.52 7.02
C ALA A 74 3.37 -0.42 6.47
N VAL A 75 3.10 -0.88 5.23
CA VAL A 75 1.74 -0.99 4.69
C VAL A 75 0.86 -1.90 5.56
N ILE A 76 1.38 -3.05 5.96
CA ILE A 76 0.67 -3.99 6.84
C ILE A 76 0.36 -3.34 8.19
N ALA A 77 1.33 -2.67 8.81
CA ALA A 77 1.15 -2.01 10.10
C ALA A 77 0.09 -0.89 10.03
N VAL A 78 0.14 -0.05 9.01
CA VAL A 78 -0.87 1.00 8.77
C VAL A 78 -2.23 0.38 8.49
N GLY A 79 -2.29 -0.68 7.69
CA GLY A 79 -3.51 -1.43 7.40
C GLY A 79 -4.15 -2.02 8.66
N LEU A 80 -3.36 -2.64 9.54
CA LEU A 80 -3.82 -3.18 10.84
C LEU A 80 -4.34 -2.07 11.75
N MET A 81 -3.62 -0.94 11.85
CA MET A 81 -4.06 0.20 12.64
C MET A 81 -5.38 0.77 12.12
N ALA A 82 -5.51 0.92 10.80
CA ALA A 82 -6.74 1.38 10.19
C ALA A 82 -7.89 0.38 10.40
N MET A 83 -7.64 -0.93 10.28
CA MET A 83 -8.65 -1.95 10.58
C MET A 83 -9.13 -1.89 12.04
N TYR A 84 -8.22 -1.67 12.97
CA TYR A 84 -8.57 -1.49 14.39
C TYR A 84 -9.45 -0.26 14.60
N LEU A 85 -9.10 0.88 14.00
CA LEU A 85 -9.85 2.13 14.13
C LEU A 85 -11.24 2.06 13.49
N TYR A 86 -11.39 1.30 12.40
CA TYR A 86 -12.63 1.18 11.64
C TYR A 86 -13.33 -0.18 11.80
N ILE A 87 -13.03 -0.92 12.89
CA ILE A 87 -13.50 -2.30 13.07
C ILE A 87 -15.03 -2.45 12.95
N GLY A 88 -15.80 -1.48 13.41
CA GLY A 88 -17.26 -1.47 13.31
C GLY A 88 -17.81 -1.02 11.94
N ALA A 89 -16.96 -0.60 11.02
CA ALA A 89 -17.33 0.00 9.73
C ALA A 89 -16.48 -0.50 8.55
N LEU A 90 -15.82 -1.66 8.69
CA LEU A 90 -14.94 -2.22 7.64
C LEU A 90 -15.69 -2.47 6.32
N TRP A 91 -16.95 -2.87 6.40
CA TRP A 91 -17.78 -3.08 5.22
C TRP A 91 -18.12 -1.77 4.46
N ARG A 92 -18.06 -0.61 5.14
CA ARG A 92 -18.19 0.71 4.52
C ARG A 92 -16.87 1.26 3.98
N ASN A 93 -15.77 0.66 4.41
CA ASN A 93 -14.40 1.07 4.06
C ASN A 93 -13.60 -0.13 3.50
N PRO A 94 -14.03 -0.74 2.38
CA PRO A 94 -13.42 -1.97 1.86
C PRO A 94 -11.95 -1.77 1.42
N GLN A 95 -11.52 -0.53 1.18
CA GLN A 95 -10.13 -0.21 0.86
C GLN A 95 -9.18 -0.54 2.02
N VAL A 96 -9.64 -0.48 3.28
CA VAL A 96 -8.79 -0.75 4.45
C VAL A 96 -8.32 -2.22 4.48
N PRO A 97 -9.20 -3.23 4.46
CA PRO A 97 -8.76 -4.62 4.37
C PRO A 97 -8.05 -4.92 3.04
N ALA A 98 -8.42 -4.26 1.93
CA ALA A 98 -7.75 -4.45 0.64
C ALA A 98 -6.27 -4.06 0.71
N VAL A 99 -5.93 -2.91 1.29
CA VAL A 99 -4.54 -2.46 1.48
C VAL A 99 -3.75 -3.44 2.35
N PHE A 100 -4.35 -3.93 3.43
CA PHE A 100 -3.72 -4.93 4.29
C PHE A 100 -3.41 -6.23 3.52
N VAL A 101 -4.38 -6.77 2.80
CA VAL A 101 -4.22 -8.01 2.00
C VAL A 101 -3.15 -7.83 0.92
N LEU A 102 -3.15 -6.70 0.22
CA LEU A 102 -2.12 -6.40 -0.80
C LEU A 102 -0.74 -6.27 -0.17
N GLY A 103 -0.61 -5.62 0.98
CA GLY A 103 0.66 -5.53 1.71
C GLY A 103 1.21 -6.90 2.10
N VAL A 104 0.36 -7.79 2.59
CA VAL A 104 0.73 -9.19 2.92
C VAL A 104 1.15 -9.95 1.67
N ALA A 105 0.40 -9.84 0.57
CA ALA A 105 0.72 -10.50 -0.69
C ALA A 105 2.08 -10.05 -1.22
N GLU A 106 2.34 -8.73 -1.24
CA GLU A 106 3.61 -8.16 -1.69
C GLU A 106 4.79 -8.56 -0.80
N LEU A 107 4.57 -8.64 0.52
CA LEU A 107 5.60 -9.14 1.43
C LEU A 107 5.95 -10.61 1.10
N LEU A 108 4.95 -11.45 0.88
CA LEU A 108 5.15 -12.85 0.51
C LEU A 108 5.88 -13.00 -0.83
N PHE A 109 5.54 -12.19 -1.85
CA PHE A 109 6.26 -12.19 -3.12
C PHE A 109 7.71 -11.72 -2.95
N THR A 110 7.95 -10.71 -2.12
CA THR A 110 9.29 -10.21 -1.82
C THR A 110 10.16 -11.27 -1.12
N LEU A 111 9.57 -12.02 -0.19
CA LEU A 111 10.28 -13.07 0.55
C LEU A 111 10.55 -14.32 -0.30
N ARG A 112 9.63 -14.66 -1.22
CA ARG A 112 9.76 -15.81 -2.14
C ARG A 112 10.68 -15.54 -3.34
N GLY A 113 10.85 -14.29 -3.71
CA GLY A 113 11.73 -13.86 -4.81
C GLY A 113 13.22 -14.04 -4.44
N ARG A 114 13.69 -15.30 -4.42
CA ARG A 114 15.10 -15.67 -4.27
C ARG A 114 15.78 -15.82 -5.62
#